data_136d49f1d50e27d5679a53801af890e9
#
_entry.id   136d49f1d50e27d5679a53801af890e9
#
_cell.length_a   1.000
_cell.length_b   1.000
_cell.length_c   1.000
_cell.angle_alpha   90.00
_cell.angle_beta   90.00
_cell.angle_gamma   90.00
#
_symmetry.space_group_name_H-M   'P 1'
#
loop_
_entity.id
_entity.type
_entity.pdbx_description
1 polymer ?
#
loop_
_entity_poly.entity_id
_entity_poly.type
_entity_poly.pdbx_seq_one_letter_code
_entity_poly.pdbx_strand_id
1 'polypeptide(L)'
;MERRSGRIFRNDSGVAAVEFALIVPILCVVLFGIIDGWSFVSSSLSMRASVKTAANLVMEGATDDAATQAVALSSWENHPEGAQVTLGRKYMCGITVVDASSLCNGGTKAPSVFVEIKATATWSPPFIFGAFSLSREIGHQEVIRVR
;
A
#
# COMPACT_ATOMS: atom_id res chain seq x y z
N MET A 1 74.37 4.55 -30.46
CA MET A 1 73.03 4.09 -30.86
C MET A 1 72.34 3.55 -29.62
N GLU A 2 71.58 4.39 -28.94
CA GLU A 2 70.89 4.08 -27.67
C GLU A 2 69.43 3.70 -28.01
N ARG A 3 69.12 2.39 -27.86
CA ARG A 3 67.75 1.90 -28.01
C ARG A 3 66.92 2.36 -26.80
N ARG A 4 66.12 3.39 -26.95
CA ARG A 4 65.06 3.71 -26.00
C ARG A 4 64.02 2.57 -26.05
N SER A 5 64.10 1.70 -25.10
CA SER A 5 63.03 0.71 -24.80
C SER A 5 61.79 1.47 -24.31
N GLY A 6 60.81 1.64 -25.18
CA GLY A 6 59.51 2.22 -24.79
C GLY A 6 58.84 1.29 -23.77
N ARG A 7 58.80 1.72 -22.51
CA ARG A 7 57.89 1.11 -21.49
C ARG A 7 56.47 1.35 -21.97
N ILE A 8 55.83 0.32 -22.53
CA ILE A 8 54.41 0.29 -22.68
C ILE A 8 53.82 0.17 -21.29
N PHE A 9 53.40 1.33 -20.73
CA PHE A 9 52.63 1.34 -19.49
C PHE A 9 51.30 0.61 -19.81
N ARG A 10 51.19 -0.62 -19.31
CA ARG A 10 49.90 -1.31 -19.23
C ARG A 10 49.00 -0.42 -18.40
N ASN A 11 48.11 0.28 -19.04
CA ASN A 11 47.14 1.17 -18.40
C ASN A 11 45.96 0.32 -17.93
N ASP A 12 46.14 -0.41 -16.83
CA ASP A 12 45.10 -1.26 -16.23
C ASP A 12 43.90 -0.44 -15.71
N SER A 13 44.07 0.88 -15.55
CA SER A 13 42.98 1.82 -15.15
C SER A 13 41.86 1.89 -16.20
N GLY A 14 42.16 1.69 -17.48
CA GLY A 14 41.13 1.70 -18.54
C GLY A 14 40.25 0.46 -18.52
N VAL A 15 40.81 -0.69 -18.17
CA VAL A 15 40.07 -1.96 -18.09
C VAL A 15 39.05 -1.89 -16.93
N ALA A 16 39.47 -1.46 -15.76
CA ALA A 16 38.58 -1.30 -14.60
C ALA A 16 37.44 -0.31 -14.88
N ALA A 17 37.69 0.77 -15.62
CA ALA A 17 36.65 1.73 -16.00
C ALA A 17 35.60 1.12 -16.93
N VAL A 18 36.01 0.27 -17.89
CA VAL A 18 35.09 -0.45 -18.78
C VAL A 18 34.28 -1.50 -18.03
N GLU A 19 34.90 -2.28 -17.15
CA GLU A 19 34.20 -3.24 -16.29
C GLU A 19 33.17 -2.55 -15.42
N PHE A 20 33.51 -1.45 -14.78
CA PHE A 20 32.59 -0.66 -13.98
C PHE A 20 31.42 -0.12 -14.82
N ALA A 21 31.71 0.42 -16.00
CA ALA A 21 30.67 0.94 -16.92
C ALA A 21 29.67 -0.12 -17.37
N LEU A 22 30.06 -1.39 -17.43
CA LEU A 22 29.16 -2.51 -17.74
C LEU A 22 28.31 -2.96 -16.55
N ILE A 23 28.84 -2.83 -15.33
CA ILE A 23 28.14 -3.25 -14.09
C ILE A 23 27.15 -2.19 -13.63
N VAL A 24 27.46 -0.90 -13.77
CA VAL A 24 26.63 0.22 -13.30
C VAL A 24 25.18 0.16 -13.80
N PRO A 25 24.88 -0.07 -15.09
CA PRO A 25 23.50 -0.14 -15.53
C PRO A 25 22.70 -1.25 -14.83
N ILE A 26 23.32 -2.41 -14.63
CA ILE A 26 22.68 -3.54 -13.94
C ILE A 26 22.43 -3.19 -12.48
N LEU A 27 23.42 -2.58 -11.81
CA LEU A 27 23.30 -2.14 -10.43
C LEU A 27 22.19 -1.10 -10.28
N CYS A 28 22.09 -0.14 -11.20
CA CYS A 28 21.02 0.86 -11.20
C CYS A 28 19.63 0.21 -11.31
N VAL A 29 19.44 -0.73 -12.23
CA VAL A 29 18.16 -1.44 -12.38
C VAL A 29 17.77 -2.18 -11.09
N VAL A 30 18.73 -2.85 -10.45
CA VAL A 30 18.50 -3.55 -9.18
C VAL A 30 18.13 -2.55 -8.07
N LEU A 31 18.87 -1.45 -7.93
CA LEU A 31 18.61 -0.42 -6.91
C LEU A 31 17.21 0.21 -7.10
N PHE A 32 16.86 0.60 -8.33
CA PHE A 32 15.54 1.16 -8.61
C PHE A 32 14.43 0.16 -8.37
N GLY A 33 14.63 -1.11 -8.71
CA GLY A 33 13.68 -2.19 -8.41
C GLY A 33 13.46 -2.39 -6.91
N ILE A 34 14.50 -2.25 -6.10
CA ILE A 34 14.39 -2.31 -4.63
C ILE A 34 13.58 -1.12 -4.11
N ILE A 35 13.82 0.09 -4.61
CA ILE A 35 13.09 1.29 -4.18
C ILE A 35 11.62 1.19 -4.56
N ASP A 36 11.29 0.76 -5.78
CA ASP A 36 9.91 0.55 -6.21
C ASP A 36 9.21 -0.50 -5.37
N GLY A 37 9.88 -1.63 -5.11
CA GLY A 37 9.36 -2.69 -4.25
C GLY A 37 9.11 -2.22 -2.82
N TRP A 38 10.04 -1.46 -2.24
CA TRP A 38 9.87 -0.85 -0.92
C TRP A 38 8.70 0.13 -0.88
N SER A 39 8.57 0.99 -1.88
CA SER A 39 7.45 1.94 -2.01
C SER A 39 6.10 1.22 -2.03
N PHE A 40 5.98 0.12 -2.81
CA PHE A 40 4.77 -0.70 -2.86
C PHE A 40 4.42 -1.31 -1.50
N VAL A 41 5.39 -1.93 -0.83
CA VAL A 41 5.20 -2.56 0.49
C VAL A 41 4.82 -1.51 1.53
N SER A 42 5.52 -0.39 1.57
CA SER A 42 5.24 0.72 2.50
C SER A 42 3.83 1.27 2.31
N SER A 43 3.41 1.56 1.07
CA SER A 43 2.05 2.02 0.76
C SER A 43 0.99 1.00 1.18
N SER A 44 1.23 -0.29 0.94
CA SER A 44 0.30 -1.36 1.34
C SER A 44 0.18 -1.50 2.86
N LEU A 45 1.27 -1.33 3.60
CA LEU A 45 1.27 -1.38 5.07
C LEU A 45 0.56 -0.17 5.66
N SER A 46 0.81 1.04 5.16
CA SER A 46 0.14 2.26 5.59
C SER A 46 -1.38 2.19 5.33
N MET A 47 -1.79 1.65 4.18
CA MET A 47 -3.20 1.39 3.89
C MET A 47 -3.85 0.46 4.92
N ARG A 48 -3.18 -0.65 5.28
CA ARG A 48 -3.69 -1.57 6.31
C ARG A 48 -3.77 -0.90 7.69
N ALA A 49 -2.79 -0.05 8.02
CA ALA A 49 -2.81 0.72 9.25
C ALA A 49 -4.01 1.68 9.32
N SER A 50 -4.35 2.34 8.20
CA SER A 50 -5.51 3.23 8.12
C SER A 50 -6.83 2.49 8.33
N VAL A 51 -6.99 1.30 7.74
CA VAL A 51 -8.17 0.44 7.97
C VAL A 51 -8.28 0.03 9.44
N LYS A 52 -7.17 -0.33 10.09
CA LYS A 52 -7.15 -0.62 11.54
C LYS A 52 -7.50 0.58 12.39
N THR A 53 -7.06 1.78 12.00
CA THR A 53 -7.45 3.01 12.71
C THR A 53 -8.96 3.20 12.65
N ALA A 54 -9.58 3.04 11.47
CA ALA A 54 -11.03 3.08 11.34
C ALA A 54 -11.73 2.00 12.19
N ALA A 55 -11.21 0.77 12.16
CA ALA A 55 -11.76 -0.35 12.92
C ALA A 55 -11.73 -0.07 14.44
N ASN A 56 -10.63 0.47 14.96
CA ASN A 56 -10.50 0.83 16.36
C ASN A 56 -11.51 1.92 16.76
N LEU A 57 -11.64 2.99 15.96
CA LEU A 57 -12.62 4.04 16.22
C LEU A 57 -14.06 3.50 16.28
N VAL A 58 -14.40 2.62 15.33
CA VAL A 58 -15.72 1.97 15.31
C VAL A 58 -15.92 1.07 16.53
N MET A 59 -14.91 0.33 16.97
CA MET A 59 -14.99 -0.50 18.18
C MET A 59 -15.09 0.33 19.46
N GLU A 60 -14.50 1.53 19.49
CA GLU A 60 -14.64 2.50 20.57
C GLU A 60 -16.00 3.22 20.58
N GLY A 61 -16.85 2.96 19.58
CA GLY A 61 -18.21 3.46 19.53
C GLY A 61 -18.42 4.67 18.62
N ALA A 62 -17.51 4.96 17.69
CA ALA A 62 -17.72 5.99 16.68
C ALA A 62 -18.96 5.66 15.83
N THR A 63 -19.89 6.62 15.76
CA THR A 63 -21.14 6.51 15.01
C THR A 63 -21.14 7.34 13.72
N ASP A 64 -20.27 8.34 13.63
CA ASP A 64 -20.09 9.16 12.45
C ASP A 64 -19.12 8.48 11.49
N ASP A 65 -19.68 7.85 10.45
CA ASP A 65 -18.90 7.13 9.45
C ASP A 65 -18.06 8.08 8.59
N ALA A 66 -18.56 9.29 8.31
CA ALA A 66 -17.82 10.27 7.50
C ALA A 66 -16.60 10.81 8.25
N ALA A 67 -16.75 11.14 9.53
CA ALA A 67 -15.63 11.57 10.37
C ALA A 67 -14.61 10.43 10.53
N THR A 68 -15.05 9.19 10.71
CA THR A 68 -14.18 8.01 10.82
C THR A 68 -13.39 7.76 9.54
N GLN A 69 -14.02 7.89 8.37
CA GLN A 69 -13.36 7.80 7.06
C GLN A 69 -12.28 8.86 6.89
N ALA A 70 -12.58 10.11 7.28
CA ALA A 70 -11.64 11.23 7.18
C ALA A 70 -10.41 11.00 8.07
N VAL A 71 -10.60 10.55 9.32
CA VAL A 71 -9.51 10.22 10.24
C VAL A 71 -8.69 9.04 9.72
N ALA A 72 -9.33 7.99 9.23
CA ALA A 72 -8.64 6.86 8.64
C ALA A 72 -7.80 7.27 7.44
N LEU A 73 -8.34 8.08 6.54
CA LEU A 73 -7.61 8.58 5.37
C LEU A 73 -6.42 9.47 5.79
N SER A 74 -6.60 10.34 6.77
CA SER A 74 -5.51 11.19 7.29
C SER A 74 -4.39 10.40 7.98
N SER A 75 -4.71 9.22 8.54
CA SER A 75 -3.72 8.30 9.13
C SER A 75 -2.94 7.49 8.10
N TRP A 76 -3.36 7.50 6.85
CA TRP A 76 -2.65 6.86 5.75
C TRP A 76 -1.56 7.80 5.22
N GLU A 77 -0.36 7.67 5.79
CA GLU A 77 0.78 8.49 5.39
C GLU A 77 1.15 8.28 3.92
N ASN A 78 1.41 9.38 3.21
CA ASN A 78 1.80 9.36 1.80
C ASN A 78 0.85 8.54 0.91
N HIS A 79 -0.45 8.61 1.20
CA HIS A 79 -1.42 7.89 0.36
C HIS A 79 -1.36 8.38 -1.09
N PRO A 80 -1.53 7.46 -2.07
CA PRO A 80 -1.60 7.83 -3.48
C PRO A 80 -2.79 8.76 -3.77
N GLU A 81 -2.70 9.54 -4.83
CA GLU A 81 -3.84 10.34 -5.30
C GLU A 81 -5.04 9.43 -5.60
N GLY A 82 -6.23 9.88 -5.22
CA GLY A 82 -7.46 9.10 -5.37
C GLY A 82 -7.63 7.97 -4.34
N ALA A 83 -6.80 7.92 -3.29
CA ALA A 83 -7.01 7.00 -2.19
C ALA A 83 -8.36 7.25 -1.50
N GLN A 84 -9.07 6.18 -1.20
CA GLN A 84 -10.38 6.24 -0.58
C GLN A 84 -10.48 5.23 0.55
N VAL A 85 -11.14 5.64 1.63
CA VAL A 85 -11.56 4.74 2.72
C VAL A 85 -13.07 4.83 2.80
N THR A 86 -13.75 3.70 2.72
CA THR A 86 -15.21 3.61 2.80
C THR A 86 -15.63 2.72 3.95
N LEU A 87 -16.68 3.14 4.66
CA LEU A 87 -17.34 2.36 5.70
C LEU A 87 -18.76 2.01 5.27
N GLY A 88 -19.15 0.75 5.49
CA GLY A 88 -20.51 0.29 5.28
C GLY A 88 -21.00 -0.50 6.49
N ARG A 89 -22.21 -0.17 7.00
CA ARG A 89 -22.82 -0.91 8.11
C ARG A 89 -23.83 -1.90 7.60
N LYS A 90 -23.75 -3.14 8.08
CA LYS A 90 -24.71 -4.22 7.77
C LYS A 90 -25.33 -4.72 9.07
N TYR A 91 -26.63 -4.82 9.08
CA TYR A 91 -27.39 -5.31 10.22
C TYR A 91 -27.87 -6.73 9.90
N MET A 92 -27.69 -7.66 10.81
CA MET A 92 -27.98 -9.07 10.54
C MET A 92 -28.76 -9.72 11.69
N CYS A 93 -29.80 -10.47 11.33
CA CYS A 93 -30.50 -11.42 12.19
C CYS A 93 -30.10 -12.85 11.80
N GLY A 94 -29.13 -13.41 12.51
CA GLY A 94 -28.51 -14.68 12.10
C GLY A 94 -27.73 -14.51 10.80
N ILE A 95 -28.19 -15.13 9.74
CA ILE A 95 -27.59 -15.06 8.38
C ILE A 95 -28.32 -14.09 7.44
N THR A 96 -29.42 -13.49 7.87
CA THR A 96 -30.26 -12.61 7.06
C THR A 96 -29.89 -11.16 7.29
N VAL A 97 -29.67 -10.41 6.21
CA VAL A 97 -29.47 -8.96 6.25
C VAL A 97 -30.83 -8.29 6.48
N VAL A 98 -30.87 -7.34 7.43
CA VAL A 98 -32.08 -6.61 7.81
C VAL A 98 -31.77 -5.11 7.89
N ASP A 99 -32.83 -4.29 7.99
CA ASP A 99 -32.66 -2.86 8.20
C ASP A 99 -32.22 -2.55 9.64
N ALA A 100 -31.60 -1.37 9.83
CA ALA A 100 -31.10 -0.90 11.14
C ALA A 100 -32.19 -0.84 12.23
N SER A 101 -33.44 -0.56 11.82
CA SER A 101 -34.61 -0.49 12.71
C SER A 101 -35.28 -1.82 12.96
N SER A 102 -34.90 -2.89 12.26
CA SER A 102 -35.51 -4.20 12.40
C SER A 102 -35.11 -4.86 13.72
N LEU A 103 -36.05 -5.63 14.30
CA LEU A 103 -35.79 -6.46 15.46
C LEU A 103 -35.77 -7.92 15.06
N CYS A 104 -34.83 -8.66 15.60
CA CYS A 104 -34.72 -10.10 15.39
C CYS A 104 -35.65 -10.87 16.34
N ASN A 105 -35.86 -12.15 16.04
CA ASN A 105 -36.53 -13.10 16.95
C ASN A 105 -37.93 -12.65 17.41
N GLY A 106 -38.77 -12.22 16.45
CA GLY A 106 -40.12 -11.75 16.75
C GLY A 106 -40.21 -10.40 17.47
N GLY A 107 -39.19 -9.56 17.33
CA GLY A 107 -39.19 -8.21 17.89
C GLY A 107 -38.51 -8.06 19.25
N THR A 108 -37.79 -9.08 19.70
CA THR A 108 -37.19 -9.08 21.06
C THR A 108 -35.71 -8.77 21.12
N LYS A 109 -34.97 -8.89 20.01
CA LYS A 109 -33.51 -8.74 19.99
C LYS A 109 -33.06 -7.78 18.91
N ALA A 110 -32.13 -6.89 19.25
CA ALA A 110 -31.49 -6.02 18.26
C ALA A 110 -30.61 -6.83 17.30
N PRO A 111 -30.49 -6.42 16.04
CA PRO A 111 -29.63 -7.09 15.06
C PRO A 111 -28.17 -6.98 15.44
N SER A 112 -27.37 -7.94 15.00
CA SER A 112 -25.92 -7.83 15.06
C SER A 112 -25.45 -6.82 14.03
N VAL A 113 -24.52 -5.95 14.43
CA VAL A 113 -23.97 -4.90 13.56
C VAL A 113 -22.58 -5.32 13.08
N PHE A 114 -22.43 -5.39 11.79
CA PHE A 114 -21.15 -5.61 11.13
C PHE A 114 -20.76 -4.34 10.39
N VAL A 115 -19.52 -3.92 10.53
CA VAL A 115 -18.97 -2.76 9.83
C VAL A 115 -17.89 -3.27 8.87
N GLU A 116 -18.11 -3.02 7.60
CA GLU A 116 -17.18 -3.31 6.51
C GLU A 116 -16.38 -2.04 6.23
N ILE A 117 -15.07 -2.13 6.37
CA ILE A 117 -14.14 -1.04 6.12
C ILE A 117 -13.28 -1.42 4.93
N LYS A 118 -13.28 -0.60 3.90
CA LYS A 118 -12.54 -0.86 2.66
C LYS A 118 -11.68 0.36 2.32
N ALA A 119 -10.39 0.12 2.13
CA ALA A 119 -9.45 1.11 1.59
C ALA A 119 -9.04 0.69 0.18
N THR A 120 -8.99 1.64 -0.75
CA THR A 120 -8.53 1.44 -2.13
C THR A 120 -7.71 2.61 -2.59
N ALA A 121 -6.67 2.34 -3.40
CA ALA A 121 -5.88 3.37 -4.07
C ALA A 121 -5.20 2.78 -5.30
N THR A 122 -4.74 3.65 -6.20
CA THR A 122 -3.89 3.27 -7.33
C THR A 122 -2.45 3.61 -6.97
N TRP A 123 -1.63 2.59 -6.75
CA TRP A 123 -0.20 2.78 -6.57
C TRP A 123 0.52 2.86 -7.90
N SER A 124 1.47 3.78 -8.03
CA SER A 124 2.36 3.92 -9.20
C SER A 124 3.81 3.86 -8.73
N PRO A 125 4.69 3.14 -9.45
CA PRO A 125 6.09 3.07 -9.09
C PRO A 125 6.75 4.45 -9.20
N PRO A 126 7.64 4.85 -8.26
CA PRO A 126 8.41 6.09 -8.34
C PRO A 126 9.32 6.17 -9.56
N PHE A 127 9.83 5.01 -10.03
CA PHE A 127 10.70 4.93 -11.20
C PHE A 127 10.04 4.09 -12.30
N ILE A 128 9.79 4.72 -13.45
CA ILE A 128 9.22 4.05 -14.63
C ILE A 128 10.36 3.38 -15.42
N PHE A 129 10.88 2.26 -14.92
CA PHE A 129 11.83 1.44 -15.65
C PHE A 129 11.15 0.18 -16.18
N GLY A 130 10.70 0.25 -17.43
CA GLY A 130 10.32 -0.82 -18.36
C GLY A 130 9.62 -2.09 -17.88
N ALA A 131 10.05 -2.70 -16.79
CA ALA A 131 9.50 -3.94 -16.26
C ALA A 131 8.34 -3.73 -15.25
N PHE A 132 8.27 -2.55 -14.60
CA PHE A 132 7.28 -2.23 -13.55
C PHE A 132 6.46 -0.98 -13.89
N SER A 133 6.33 -0.63 -15.15
CA SER A 133 5.68 0.61 -15.61
C SER A 133 4.15 0.66 -15.44
N LEU A 134 3.55 -0.32 -14.81
CA LEU A 134 2.11 -0.40 -14.65
C LEU A 134 1.70 0.06 -13.25
N SER A 135 0.87 1.11 -13.19
CA SER A 135 0.11 1.44 -12.00
C SER A 135 -0.75 0.23 -11.60
N ARG A 136 -0.85 -0.04 -10.31
CA ARG A 136 -1.58 -1.20 -9.78
C ARG A 136 -2.59 -0.74 -8.75
N GLU A 137 -3.80 -1.22 -8.87
CA GLU A 137 -4.79 -1.03 -7.82
C GLU A 137 -4.40 -1.86 -6.59
N ILE A 138 -4.34 -1.19 -5.45
CA ILE A 138 -4.16 -1.80 -4.14
C ILE A 138 -5.44 -1.62 -3.34
N GLY A 139 -5.83 -2.65 -2.59
CA GLY A 139 -7.02 -2.62 -1.76
C GLY A 139 -6.86 -3.50 -0.54
N HIS A 140 -7.49 -3.09 0.55
CA HIS A 140 -7.62 -3.88 1.78
C HIS A 140 -9.01 -3.71 2.35
N GLN A 141 -9.59 -4.81 2.82
CA GLN A 141 -10.91 -4.83 3.41
C GLN A 141 -10.88 -5.59 4.73
N GLU A 142 -11.58 -5.06 5.72
CA GLU A 142 -11.77 -5.68 7.02
C GLU A 142 -13.25 -5.59 7.41
N VAL A 143 -13.78 -6.66 7.99
CA VAL A 143 -15.15 -6.70 8.51
C VAL A 143 -15.09 -6.96 10.00
N ILE A 144 -15.63 -6.05 10.77
CA ILE A 144 -15.68 -6.16 12.23
C ILE A 144 -17.12 -6.28 12.71
N ARG A 145 -17.34 -7.07 13.76
CA ARG A 145 -18.62 -7.14 14.45
C ARG A 145 -18.55 -6.22 15.67
N VAL A 146 -19.48 -5.28 15.75
CA VAL A 146 -19.52 -4.27 16.82
C VAL A 146 -20.52 -4.66 17.92
N ARG A 147 -21.56 -5.41 17.57
CA ARG A 147 -22.61 -5.87 18.51
C ARG A 147 -23.16 -7.22 18.12
#